data_c8c24bacabd799d276a9b366bee76379
#
_entry.id   c8c24bacabd799d276a9b366bee76379
#
_cell.length_a   1.000
_cell.length_b   1.000
_cell.length_c   1.000
_cell.angle_alpha   90.00
_cell.angle_beta   90.00
_cell.angle_gamma   90.00
#
_symmetry.space_group_name_H-M   'P 1'
#
loop_
_entity.id
_entity.type
_entity.pdbx_description
1 polymer ?
#
loop_
_entity_poly.entity_id
_entity_poly.type
_entity_poly.pdbx_seq_one_letter_code
_entity_poly.pdbx_strand_id
1 'polypeptide(L)'
;MLELKGRGAIVAGTRRIGSAVVKRLAREGVNLAIVYRSSRDAADALHASVRDGIERACVIQADLSSAQDVKRLVDMAERQLGELSFCVNLASDYPRTPYQLLTAADWDRAMAAAKGAYLLALESSRAMQRNAGPTRGHIVFFGDWAAEETPYRDFLPYLTAKAAVHFMTRAFALELAPHGILVNAISPGPTARDPALVSSAEWKAALAQAPLHRESSEEEMAELVATLLKLETVTGENIRVDSGRHIGGTMLDDEEPGA
;
A
#
# COMPACT_ATOMS: atom_id res chain seq x y z
N MET A 1 7.77 -5.23 -21.19
CA MET A 1 6.86 -5.00 -20.05
C MET A 1 6.16 -6.32 -19.73
N LEU A 2 6.02 -6.64 -18.47
CA LEU A 2 5.39 -7.87 -18.00
C LEU A 2 3.89 -7.88 -18.33
N GLU A 3 3.37 -9.01 -18.84
CA GLU A 3 1.95 -9.22 -19.00
C GLU A 3 1.32 -9.62 -17.66
N LEU A 4 0.24 -8.95 -17.27
CA LEU A 4 -0.40 -9.17 -15.97
C LEU A 4 -1.53 -10.21 -16.01
N LYS A 5 -2.15 -10.41 -17.17
CA LYS A 5 -3.31 -11.29 -17.34
C LYS A 5 -3.01 -12.73 -16.88
N GLY A 6 -3.91 -13.30 -16.08
CA GLY A 6 -3.81 -14.65 -15.56
C GLY A 6 -2.86 -14.83 -14.37
N ARG A 7 -2.01 -13.82 -14.06
CA ARG A 7 -1.10 -13.88 -12.91
C ARG A 7 -1.83 -13.65 -11.60
N GLY A 8 -1.37 -14.28 -10.51
CA GLY A 8 -1.97 -14.20 -9.20
C GLY A 8 -1.43 -13.02 -8.37
N ALA A 9 -2.33 -12.30 -7.70
CA ALA A 9 -2.01 -11.21 -6.77
C ALA A 9 -2.69 -11.37 -5.42
N ILE A 10 -1.94 -11.18 -4.34
CA ILE A 10 -2.50 -10.89 -3.01
C ILE A 10 -2.66 -9.38 -2.89
N VAL A 11 -3.86 -8.91 -2.50
CA VAL A 11 -4.11 -7.52 -2.11
C VAL A 11 -4.61 -7.48 -0.68
N ALA A 12 -3.82 -6.91 0.22
CA ALA A 12 -4.13 -6.78 1.64
C ALA A 12 -4.43 -5.32 2.00
N GLY A 13 -5.49 -5.07 2.79
CA GLY A 13 -5.97 -3.72 3.08
C GLY A 13 -6.92 -3.19 2.00
N THR A 14 -8.00 -3.91 1.74
CA THR A 14 -8.89 -3.78 0.58
C THR A 14 -9.99 -2.72 0.72
N ARG A 15 -9.85 -1.77 1.64
CA ARG A 15 -10.75 -0.61 1.77
C ARG A 15 -10.18 0.56 0.96
N ARG A 16 -11.04 1.45 0.43
CA ARG A 16 -10.66 2.69 -0.26
C ARG A 16 -9.61 2.44 -1.38
N ILE A 17 -8.38 2.92 -1.25
CA ILE A 17 -7.29 2.73 -2.21
C ILE A 17 -7.16 1.25 -2.59
N GLY A 18 -7.22 0.33 -1.61
CA GLY A 18 -7.14 -1.10 -1.89
C GLY A 18 -8.32 -1.62 -2.72
N SER A 19 -9.52 -1.05 -2.57
CA SER A 19 -10.66 -1.36 -3.45
C SER A 19 -10.41 -0.89 -4.90
N ALA A 20 -9.86 0.32 -5.07
CA ALA A 20 -9.48 0.83 -6.38
C ALA A 20 -8.39 -0.04 -7.03
N VAL A 21 -7.38 -0.47 -6.26
CA VAL A 21 -6.32 -1.39 -6.71
C VAL A 21 -6.91 -2.72 -7.18
N VAL A 22 -7.77 -3.36 -6.38
CA VAL A 22 -8.43 -4.62 -6.74
C VAL A 22 -9.19 -4.49 -8.06
N LYS A 23 -10.01 -3.44 -8.20
CA LYS A 23 -10.77 -3.19 -9.43
C LYS A 23 -9.87 -2.89 -10.63
N ARG A 24 -8.78 -2.15 -10.41
CA ARG A 24 -7.83 -1.82 -11.48
C ARG A 24 -7.07 -3.06 -11.97
N LEU A 25 -6.61 -3.92 -11.05
CA LEU A 25 -5.94 -5.16 -11.40
C LEU A 25 -6.88 -6.17 -12.07
N ALA A 26 -8.13 -6.23 -11.64
CA ALA A 26 -9.15 -7.06 -12.30
C ALA A 26 -9.35 -6.67 -13.78
N ARG A 27 -9.31 -5.38 -14.11
CA ARG A 27 -9.38 -4.90 -15.52
C ARG A 27 -8.19 -5.35 -16.35
N GLU A 28 -7.05 -5.63 -15.74
CA GLU A 28 -5.87 -6.23 -16.40
C GLU A 28 -5.96 -7.76 -16.49
N GLY A 29 -7.03 -8.37 -15.98
CA GLY A 29 -7.19 -9.82 -15.95
C GLY A 29 -6.34 -10.54 -14.91
N VAL A 30 -5.90 -9.85 -13.86
CA VAL A 30 -5.12 -10.41 -12.75
C VAL A 30 -6.03 -11.26 -11.86
N ASN A 31 -5.62 -12.47 -11.51
CA ASN A 31 -6.28 -13.32 -10.53
C ASN A 31 -6.05 -12.77 -9.11
N LEU A 32 -7.08 -12.72 -8.25
CA LEU A 32 -7.06 -11.93 -7.04
C LEU A 32 -7.37 -12.72 -5.76
N ALA A 33 -6.48 -12.65 -4.78
CA ALA A 33 -6.76 -12.99 -3.39
C ALA A 33 -6.99 -11.69 -2.59
N ILE A 34 -8.25 -11.45 -2.23
CA ILE A 34 -8.70 -10.27 -1.48
C ILE A 34 -8.59 -10.58 0.01
N VAL A 35 -7.69 -9.86 0.71
CA VAL A 35 -7.39 -10.16 2.12
C VAL A 35 -8.10 -9.17 3.05
N TYR A 36 -8.78 -9.71 4.05
CA TYR A 36 -9.43 -8.93 5.11
C TYR A 36 -9.04 -9.44 6.50
N ARG A 37 -9.14 -8.58 7.52
CA ARG A 37 -8.98 -8.96 8.93
C ARG A 37 -10.34 -9.16 9.63
N SER A 38 -11.21 -8.15 9.54
CA SER A 38 -12.49 -8.14 10.27
C SER A 38 -13.72 -7.80 9.42
N SER A 39 -13.56 -7.15 8.26
CA SER A 39 -14.68 -6.67 7.44
C SER A 39 -14.99 -7.66 6.31
N ARG A 40 -15.58 -8.81 6.65
CA ARG A 40 -15.91 -9.87 5.70
C ARG A 40 -16.88 -9.39 4.60
N ASP A 41 -17.98 -8.75 4.99
CA ASP A 41 -19.02 -8.33 4.04
C ASP A 41 -18.47 -7.37 2.98
N ALA A 42 -17.58 -6.45 3.38
CA ALA A 42 -16.92 -5.55 2.43
C ALA A 42 -15.97 -6.29 1.47
N ALA A 43 -15.27 -7.33 1.95
CA ALA A 43 -14.41 -8.15 1.11
C ALA A 43 -15.23 -9.01 0.14
N ASP A 44 -16.33 -9.61 0.60
CA ASP A 44 -17.25 -10.40 -0.24
C ASP A 44 -17.94 -9.51 -1.29
N ALA A 45 -18.36 -8.30 -0.95
CA ALA A 45 -18.92 -7.34 -1.91
C ALA A 45 -17.89 -6.91 -2.97
N LEU A 46 -16.64 -6.67 -2.56
CA LEU A 46 -15.55 -6.33 -3.48
C LEU A 46 -15.25 -7.52 -4.42
N HIS A 47 -15.17 -8.73 -3.89
CA HIS A 47 -15.01 -9.96 -4.66
C HIS A 47 -16.12 -10.11 -5.70
N ALA A 48 -17.39 -9.96 -5.30
CA ALA A 48 -18.51 -10.04 -6.22
C ALA A 48 -18.44 -9.02 -7.36
N SER A 49 -17.85 -7.84 -7.11
CA SER A 49 -17.71 -6.78 -8.13
C SER A 49 -16.64 -7.06 -9.20
N VAL A 50 -15.75 -8.02 -8.99
CA VAL A 50 -14.61 -8.27 -9.90
C VAL A 50 -14.52 -9.71 -10.41
N ARG A 51 -15.12 -10.68 -9.74
CA ARG A 51 -14.96 -12.13 -10.05
C ARG A 51 -15.35 -12.53 -11.46
N ASP A 52 -16.34 -11.85 -12.05
CA ASP A 52 -16.85 -12.21 -13.39
C ASP A 52 -15.92 -11.70 -14.53
N GLY A 53 -14.94 -10.84 -14.21
CA GLY A 53 -13.97 -10.28 -15.16
C GLY A 53 -12.59 -10.96 -15.15
N ILE A 54 -12.36 -11.93 -14.26
CA ILE A 54 -11.08 -12.62 -14.08
C ILE A 54 -11.27 -14.13 -13.91
N GLU A 55 -10.24 -14.91 -14.19
CA GLU A 55 -10.35 -16.36 -14.16
C GLU A 55 -10.51 -16.92 -12.74
N ARG A 56 -9.80 -16.35 -11.77
CA ARG A 56 -9.78 -16.79 -10.37
C ARG A 56 -9.84 -15.63 -9.41
N ALA A 57 -10.72 -15.73 -8.45
CA ALA A 57 -10.81 -14.78 -7.34
C ALA A 57 -11.15 -15.50 -6.04
N CYS A 58 -10.58 -15.06 -4.93
CA CYS A 58 -10.90 -15.58 -3.61
C CYS A 58 -10.82 -14.52 -2.52
N VAL A 59 -11.48 -14.79 -1.39
CA VAL A 59 -11.46 -13.96 -0.21
C VAL A 59 -10.82 -14.74 0.94
N ILE A 60 -9.79 -14.18 1.57
CA ILE A 60 -9.03 -14.86 2.62
C ILE A 60 -8.97 -13.98 3.88
N GLN A 61 -9.38 -14.53 5.01
CA GLN A 61 -9.20 -13.87 6.31
C GLN A 61 -7.80 -14.13 6.84
N ALA A 62 -7.09 -13.08 7.27
CA ALA A 62 -5.80 -13.19 7.93
C ALA A 62 -5.51 -12.01 8.85
N ASP A 63 -4.87 -12.29 9.98
CA ASP A 63 -4.17 -11.29 10.78
C ASP A 63 -2.70 -11.25 10.34
N LEU A 64 -2.30 -10.16 9.71
CA LEU A 64 -0.94 -10.04 9.19
C LEU A 64 0.13 -9.94 10.30
N SER A 65 -0.23 -9.64 11.54
CA SER A 65 0.70 -9.65 12.68
C SER A 65 1.08 -11.07 13.13
N SER A 66 0.31 -12.08 12.70
CA SER A 66 0.51 -13.51 12.97
C SER A 66 1.30 -14.18 11.84
N ALA A 67 2.49 -14.69 12.15
CA ALA A 67 3.30 -15.40 11.15
C ALA A 67 2.61 -16.66 10.62
N GLN A 68 1.84 -17.36 11.48
CA GLN A 68 1.09 -18.55 11.07
C GLN A 68 -0.04 -18.19 10.11
N ASP A 69 -0.77 -17.11 10.37
CA ASP A 69 -1.85 -16.64 9.50
C ASP A 69 -1.31 -16.18 8.15
N VAL A 70 -0.20 -15.45 8.13
CA VAL A 70 0.44 -15.00 6.89
C VAL A 70 0.90 -16.18 6.04
N LYS A 71 1.56 -17.17 6.66
CA LYS A 71 1.95 -18.37 5.93
C LYS A 71 0.73 -19.09 5.33
N ARG A 72 -0.31 -19.31 6.12
CA ARG A 72 -1.57 -19.91 5.66
C ARG A 72 -2.22 -19.13 4.53
N LEU A 73 -2.24 -17.78 4.64
CA LEU A 73 -2.75 -16.87 3.62
C LEU A 73 -2.03 -17.08 2.28
N VAL A 74 -0.69 -17.05 2.29
CA VAL A 74 0.12 -17.19 1.07
C VAL A 74 -0.06 -18.58 0.45
N ASP A 75 0.00 -19.65 1.27
CA ASP A 75 -0.23 -21.03 0.81
C ASP A 75 -1.64 -21.21 0.19
N MET A 76 -2.67 -20.55 0.75
CA MET A 76 -4.03 -20.59 0.20
C MET A 76 -4.15 -19.80 -1.10
N ALA A 77 -3.59 -18.60 -1.14
CA ALA A 77 -3.61 -17.74 -2.31
C ALA A 77 -2.93 -18.44 -3.50
N GLU A 78 -1.73 -18.98 -3.32
CA GLU A 78 -1.00 -19.70 -4.36
C GLU A 78 -1.82 -20.89 -4.91
N ARG A 79 -2.40 -21.71 -4.02
CA ARG A 79 -3.24 -22.84 -4.46
C ARG A 79 -4.48 -22.43 -5.23
N GLN A 80 -5.14 -21.34 -4.81
CA GLN A 80 -6.40 -20.91 -5.43
C GLN A 80 -6.18 -20.10 -6.72
N LEU A 81 -5.08 -19.36 -6.81
CA LEU A 81 -4.76 -18.54 -7.98
C LEU A 81 -3.92 -19.31 -9.02
N GLY A 82 -3.27 -20.41 -8.65
CA GLY A 82 -2.40 -21.22 -9.49
C GLY A 82 -0.94 -20.81 -9.45
N GLU A 83 -0.64 -19.53 -9.32
CA GLU A 83 0.67 -18.95 -9.02
C GLU A 83 0.48 -17.69 -8.18
N LEU A 84 1.53 -17.22 -7.54
CA LEU A 84 1.57 -15.93 -6.88
C LEU A 84 2.70 -15.09 -7.50
N SER A 85 2.32 -14.07 -8.27
CA SER A 85 3.28 -13.15 -8.91
C SER A 85 3.30 -11.78 -8.28
N PHE A 86 2.23 -11.35 -7.61
CA PHE A 86 2.12 -10.01 -7.09
C PHE A 86 1.64 -9.99 -5.63
N CYS A 87 2.24 -9.09 -4.85
CA CYS A 87 1.83 -8.82 -3.48
C CYS A 87 1.70 -7.31 -3.28
N VAL A 88 0.48 -6.83 -3.02
CA VAL A 88 0.21 -5.41 -2.75
C VAL A 88 -0.31 -5.28 -1.33
N ASN A 89 0.45 -4.61 -0.48
CA ASN A 89 0.13 -4.44 0.93
C ASN A 89 -0.21 -2.98 1.27
N LEU A 90 -1.51 -2.73 1.48
CA LEU A 90 -2.06 -1.46 1.95
C LEU A 90 -2.54 -1.55 3.41
N ALA A 91 -2.42 -2.72 4.05
CA ALA A 91 -2.93 -2.93 5.40
C ALA A 91 -2.20 -2.03 6.40
N SER A 92 -2.91 -1.09 6.98
CA SER A 92 -2.39 -0.15 7.97
C SER A 92 -3.55 0.50 8.72
N ASP A 93 -3.32 0.81 10.00
CA ASP A 93 -4.16 1.70 10.77
C ASP A 93 -3.56 3.14 10.68
N TYR A 94 -4.37 4.13 11.01
CA TYR A 94 -3.94 5.54 11.04
C TYR A 94 -4.48 6.23 12.30
N PRO A 95 -4.04 5.81 13.48
CA PRO A 95 -4.48 6.38 14.74
C PRO A 95 -3.81 7.74 14.97
N ARG A 96 -4.60 8.76 15.26
CA ARG A 96 -4.12 10.03 15.78
C ARG A 96 -4.02 9.93 17.30
N THR A 97 -2.82 10.06 17.86
CA THR A 97 -2.59 10.03 19.30
C THR A 97 -1.68 11.19 19.69
N PRO A 98 -2.20 12.22 20.38
CA PRO A 98 -1.38 13.31 20.89
C PRO A 98 -0.22 12.81 21.76
N TYR A 99 0.92 13.46 21.69
CA TYR A 99 2.14 13.04 22.38
C TYR A 99 1.92 12.74 23.88
N GLN A 100 1.10 13.56 24.55
CA GLN A 100 0.82 13.41 26.00
C GLN A 100 0.02 12.15 26.34
N LEU A 101 -0.62 11.51 25.36
CA LEU A 101 -1.46 10.32 25.53
C LEU A 101 -0.78 9.05 25.00
N LEU A 102 0.44 9.15 24.46
CA LEU A 102 1.15 8.01 23.91
C LEU A 102 1.51 6.98 24.97
N THR A 103 1.30 5.71 24.62
CA THR A 103 1.60 4.55 25.45
C THR A 103 2.45 3.53 24.68
N ALA A 104 3.02 2.54 25.40
CA ALA A 104 3.70 1.41 24.78
C ALA A 104 2.76 0.63 23.83
N ALA A 105 1.47 0.53 24.17
CA ALA A 105 0.49 -0.16 23.31
C ALA A 105 0.28 0.53 21.96
N ASP A 106 0.44 1.85 21.86
CA ASP A 106 0.37 2.58 20.59
C ASP A 106 1.57 2.24 19.69
N TRP A 107 2.75 2.09 20.30
CA TRP A 107 3.94 1.62 19.62
C TRP A 107 3.76 0.19 19.11
N ASP A 108 3.36 -0.74 19.99
CA ASP A 108 3.19 -2.15 19.65
C ASP A 108 2.18 -2.34 18.52
N ARG A 109 1.08 -1.60 18.54
CA ARG A 109 0.06 -1.60 17.47
C ARG A 109 0.64 -1.12 16.13
N ALA A 110 1.38 -0.03 16.12
CA ALA A 110 1.98 0.51 14.90
C ALA A 110 3.04 -0.45 14.34
N MET A 111 3.91 -0.98 15.20
CA MET A 111 4.97 -1.92 14.81
C MET A 111 4.40 -3.29 14.39
N ALA A 112 3.23 -3.69 14.90
CA ALA A 112 2.53 -4.87 14.40
C ALA A 112 2.13 -4.74 12.92
N ALA A 113 1.78 -3.53 12.45
CA ALA A 113 1.50 -3.28 11.04
C ALA A 113 2.78 -3.38 10.18
N ALA A 114 3.91 -2.82 10.63
CA ALA A 114 5.20 -2.96 9.96
C ALA A 114 5.68 -4.42 9.93
N LYS A 115 5.53 -5.16 11.04
CA LYS A 115 5.79 -6.60 11.11
C LYS A 115 4.92 -7.37 10.10
N GLY A 116 3.65 -7.02 9.99
CA GLY A 116 2.74 -7.64 9.02
C GLY A 116 3.19 -7.42 7.58
N ALA A 117 3.66 -6.22 7.24
CA ALA A 117 4.24 -5.93 5.93
C ALA A 117 5.49 -6.78 5.65
N TYR A 118 6.39 -6.90 6.63
CA TYR A 118 7.57 -7.76 6.57
C TYR A 118 7.20 -9.23 6.33
N LEU A 119 6.31 -9.79 7.15
CA LEU A 119 5.92 -11.20 7.07
C LEU A 119 5.26 -11.52 5.73
N LEU A 120 4.35 -10.65 5.25
CA LEU A 120 3.65 -10.86 3.99
C LEU A 120 4.63 -10.80 2.81
N ALA A 121 5.58 -9.87 2.81
CA ALA A 121 6.62 -9.78 1.78
C ALA A 121 7.52 -11.02 1.79
N LEU A 122 7.95 -11.47 2.99
CA LEU A 122 8.81 -12.65 3.15
C LEU A 122 8.14 -13.92 2.62
N GLU A 123 6.90 -14.21 3.03
CA GLU A 123 6.22 -15.42 2.58
C GLU A 123 5.82 -15.34 1.10
N SER A 124 5.37 -14.16 0.62
CA SER A 124 5.05 -13.96 -0.80
C SER A 124 6.29 -14.12 -1.67
N SER A 125 7.44 -13.60 -1.26
CA SER A 125 8.68 -13.75 -2.03
C SER A 125 9.13 -15.21 -2.15
N ARG A 126 8.96 -16.00 -1.10
CA ARG A 126 9.22 -17.45 -1.11
C ARG A 126 8.33 -18.19 -2.12
N ALA A 127 7.07 -17.80 -2.24
CA ALA A 127 6.17 -18.32 -3.26
C ALA A 127 6.62 -17.88 -4.67
N MET A 128 6.91 -16.60 -4.87
CA MET A 128 7.33 -16.02 -6.14
C MET A 128 8.62 -16.62 -6.69
N GLN A 129 9.56 -17.04 -5.84
CA GLN A 129 10.80 -17.69 -6.27
C GLN A 129 10.56 -18.99 -7.08
N ARG A 130 9.39 -19.60 -6.96
CA ARG A 130 9.01 -20.80 -7.74
C ARG A 130 8.52 -20.48 -9.16
N ASN A 131 8.22 -19.21 -9.44
CA ASN A 131 7.74 -18.79 -10.75
C ASN A 131 8.86 -18.86 -11.80
N ALA A 132 8.48 -19.06 -13.05
CA ALA A 132 9.40 -19.05 -14.18
C ALA A 132 9.68 -17.63 -14.69
N GLY A 133 10.77 -17.50 -15.46
CA GLY A 133 11.15 -16.27 -16.15
C GLY A 133 12.14 -15.39 -15.37
N PRO A 134 12.60 -14.31 -16.00
CA PRO A 134 13.54 -13.38 -15.37
C PRO A 134 12.89 -12.51 -14.31
N THR A 135 11.62 -12.10 -14.52
CA THR A 135 10.79 -11.40 -13.54
C THR A 135 9.80 -12.36 -12.92
N ARG A 136 10.08 -12.78 -11.68
CA ARG A 136 9.30 -13.79 -10.96
C ARG A 136 8.20 -13.20 -10.09
N GLY A 137 8.30 -11.91 -9.76
CA GLY A 137 7.26 -11.26 -8.98
C GLY A 137 7.53 -9.81 -8.64
N HIS A 138 6.47 -9.17 -8.10
CA HIS A 138 6.53 -7.80 -7.60
C HIS A 138 5.87 -7.70 -6.23
N ILE A 139 6.50 -6.95 -5.34
CA ILE A 139 5.95 -6.55 -4.06
C ILE A 139 5.79 -5.03 -4.07
N VAL A 140 4.57 -4.56 -3.76
CA VAL A 140 4.29 -3.13 -3.63
C VAL A 140 3.78 -2.85 -2.23
N PHE A 141 4.54 -2.07 -1.48
CA PHE A 141 4.15 -1.55 -0.18
C PHE A 141 3.41 -0.21 -0.31
N PHE A 142 2.65 0.12 0.73
CA PHE A 142 2.11 1.48 0.89
C PHE A 142 2.74 2.15 2.11
N GLY A 143 3.56 3.15 1.82
CA GLY A 143 4.22 4.02 2.78
C GLY A 143 3.34 5.16 3.25
N ASP A 144 4.00 6.30 3.53
CA ASP A 144 3.39 7.61 3.78
C ASP A 144 4.35 8.69 3.28
N TRP A 145 3.84 9.75 2.65
CA TRP A 145 4.67 10.82 2.08
C TRP A 145 5.61 11.47 3.10
N ALA A 146 5.18 11.52 4.38
CA ALA A 146 5.87 12.21 5.46
C ALA A 146 6.82 11.31 6.28
N ALA A 147 6.90 10.02 5.97
CA ALA A 147 7.62 9.08 6.82
C ALA A 147 9.16 9.18 6.74
N GLU A 148 9.71 9.92 5.79
CA GLU A 148 11.16 10.10 5.64
C GLU A 148 11.66 11.46 6.13
N GLU A 149 11.04 12.56 5.73
CA GLU A 149 11.63 13.89 5.84
C GLU A 149 10.78 14.88 6.63
N THR A 150 9.45 14.76 6.59
CA THR A 150 8.56 15.84 7.05
C THR A 150 7.46 15.30 7.98
N PRO A 151 7.81 14.81 9.18
CA PRO A 151 6.81 14.22 10.08
C PRO A 151 5.78 15.27 10.53
N TYR A 152 4.52 14.85 10.62
CA TYR A 152 3.45 15.66 11.18
C TYR A 152 3.07 15.19 12.59
N ARG A 153 2.47 16.11 13.37
CA ARG A 153 2.17 15.88 14.78
C ARG A 153 1.11 14.82 15.00
N ASP A 154 1.14 14.21 16.18
CA ASP A 154 0.15 13.26 16.72
C ASP A 154 0.14 11.87 16.06
N PHE A 155 1.12 11.54 15.23
CA PHE A 155 1.20 10.26 14.51
C PHE A 155 2.56 9.56 14.67
N LEU A 156 3.29 9.83 15.76
CA LEU A 156 4.67 9.38 15.92
C LEU A 156 4.84 7.85 15.73
N PRO A 157 4.09 6.94 16.40
CA PRO A 157 4.27 5.49 16.19
C PRO A 157 3.92 5.06 14.77
N TYR A 158 2.86 5.64 14.20
CA TYR A 158 2.44 5.35 12.83
C TYR A 158 3.52 5.72 11.82
N LEU A 159 4.06 6.96 11.87
CA LEU A 159 5.10 7.41 10.94
C LEU A 159 6.40 6.60 11.10
N THR A 160 6.75 6.22 12.34
CA THR A 160 7.89 5.32 12.58
C THR A 160 7.70 3.97 11.90
N ALA A 161 6.51 3.39 11.99
CA ALA A 161 6.19 2.13 11.29
C ALA A 161 6.25 2.31 9.76
N LYS A 162 5.80 3.46 9.23
CA LYS A 162 5.89 3.76 7.80
C LYS A 162 7.33 4.00 7.34
N ALA A 163 8.17 4.63 8.15
CA ALA A 163 9.61 4.75 7.88
C ALA A 163 10.29 3.36 7.83
N ALA A 164 9.89 2.44 8.71
CA ALA A 164 10.35 1.05 8.63
C ALA A 164 9.93 0.39 7.32
N VAL A 165 8.71 0.63 6.82
CA VAL A 165 8.24 0.12 5.51
C VAL A 165 9.08 0.70 4.36
N HIS A 166 9.44 1.99 4.40
CA HIS A 166 10.32 2.60 3.38
C HIS A 166 11.71 1.98 3.37
N PHE A 167 12.29 1.73 4.55
CA PHE A 167 13.59 1.05 4.62
C PHE A 167 13.48 -0.39 4.12
N MET A 168 12.44 -1.13 4.54
CA MET A 168 12.18 -2.49 4.08
C MET A 168 12.03 -2.58 2.57
N THR A 169 11.46 -1.58 1.91
CA THR A 169 11.34 -1.54 0.45
C THR A 169 12.72 -1.67 -0.21
N ARG A 170 13.69 -0.87 0.22
CA ARG A 170 15.07 -0.92 -0.29
C ARG A 170 15.79 -2.22 0.10
N ALA A 171 15.64 -2.64 1.35
CA ALA A 171 16.29 -3.86 1.84
C ALA A 171 15.78 -5.11 1.10
N PHE A 172 14.47 -5.28 0.97
CA PHE A 172 13.89 -6.39 0.21
C PHE A 172 14.23 -6.31 -1.28
N ALA A 173 14.25 -5.10 -1.88
CA ALA A 173 14.65 -4.93 -3.27
C ALA A 173 16.06 -5.45 -3.52
N LEU A 174 17.01 -5.13 -2.62
CA LEU A 174 18.40 -5.61 -2.71
C LEU A 174 18.48 -7.14 -2.55
N GLU A 175 17.84 -7.68 -1.50
CA GLU A 175 17.89 -9.13 -1.18
C GLU A 175 17.18 -9.97 -2.24
N LEU A 176 16.12 -9.46 -2.86
CA LEU A 176 15.28 -10.22 -3.79
C LEU A 176 15.64 -10.02 -5.28
N ALA A 177 16.49 -9.05 -5.61
CA ALA A 177 16.94 -8.81 -6.97
C ALA A 177 17.59 -10.05 -7.62
N PRO A 178 18.47 -10.83 -6.94
CA PRO A 178 19.02 -12.06 -7.51
C PRO A 178 17.96 -13.12 -7.83
N HIS A 179 16.77 -13.01 -7.24
CA HIS A 179 15.64 -13.91 -7.46
C HIS A 179 14.66 -13.40 -8.52
N GLY A 180 14.92 -12.26 -9.15
CA GLY A 180 14.03 -11.65 -10.14
C GLY A 180 12.72 -11.13 -9.54
N ILE A 181 12.75 -10.69 -8.27
CA ILE A 181 11.58 -10.11 -7.59
C ILE A 181 11.85 -8.64 -7.32
N LEU A 182 10.97 -7.77 -7.81
CA LEU A 182 11.06 -6.33 -7.65
C LEU A 182 10.21 -5.87 -6.46
N VAL A 183 10.72 -4.89 -5.74
CA VAL A 183 10.04 -4.36 -4.54
C VAL A 183 10.04 -2.84 -4.58
N ASN A 184 8.85 -2.25 -4.54
CA ASN A 184 8.67 -0.80 -4.53
C ASN A 184 7.62 -0.39 -3.50
N ALA A 185 7.56 0.89 -3.19
CA ALA A 185 6.52 1.46 -2.35
C ALA A 185 5.83 2.64 -3.04
N ILE A 186 4.57 2.84 -2.70
CA ILE A 186 3.79 4.04 -3.03
C ILE A 186 3.49 4.77 -1.72
N SER A 187 3.75 6.07 -1.67
CA SER A 187 3.54 6.90 -0.49
C SER A 187 2.48 7.96 -0.75
N PRO A 188 1.23 7.69 -0.32
CA PRO A 188 0.14 8.62 -0.48
C PRO A 188 0.34 9.89 0.34
N GLY A 189 -0.09 11.02 -0.22
CA GLY A 189 -0.35 12.25 0.48
C GLY A 189 -1.75 12.31 1.07
N PRO A 190 -2.27 13.50 1.34
CA PRO A 190 -3.63 13.69 1.85
C PRO A 190 -4.66 13.04 0.92
N THR A 191 -5.42 12.09 1.45
CA THR A 191 -6.50 11.40 0.76
C THR A 191 -7.72 11.41 1.66
N ALA A 192 -8.81 12.04 1.23
CA ALA A 192 -10.02 12.18 2.04
C ALA A 192 -10.59 10.81 2.43
N ARG A 193 -10.94 10.68 3.72
CA ARG A 193 -11.50 9.45 4.28
C ARG A 193 -13.03 9.48 4.37
N ASP A 194 -13.56 10.68 4.53
CA ASP A 194 -14.98 10.94 4.73
C ASP A 194 -15.39 12.13 3.85
N PRO A 195 -16.48 12.02 3.09
CA PRO A 195 -17.00 13.14 2.30
C PRO A 195 -17.26 14.41 3.13
N ALA A 196 -17.64 14.28 4.40
CA ALA A 196 -17.80 15.41 5.30
C ALA A 196 -16.48 16.15 5.58
N LEU A 197 -15.36 15.45 5.56
CA LEU A 197 -14.04 16.05 5.75
C LEU A 197 -13.66 16.96 4.58
N VAL A 198 -14.03 16.61 3.36
CA VAL A 198 -13.65 17.34 2.13
C VAL A 198 -14.09 18.80 2.16
N SER A 199 -15.21 19.11 2.81
CA SER A 199 -15.72 20.49 2.96
C SER A 199 -15.10 21.24 4.13
N SER A 200 -14.35 20.59 5.04
CA SER A 200 -13.82 21.20 6.24
C SER A 200 -12.69 22.19 5.96
N ALA A 201 -12.58 23.22 6.80
CA ALA A 201 -11.47 24.19 6.73
C ALA A 201 -10.10 23.51 6.96
N GLU A 202 -10.05 22.51 7.84
CA GLU A 202 -8.84 21.72 8.12
C GLU A 202 -8.36 20.98 6.89
N TRP A 203 -9.28 20.36 6.11
CA TRP A 203 -8.94 19.67 4.89
C TRP A 203 -8.43 20.62 3.82
N LYS A 204 -9.11 21.76 3.64
CA LYS A 204 -8.67 22.80 2.70
C LYS A 204 -7.28 23.33 3.05
N ALA A 205 -7.01 23.57 4.33
CA ALA A 205 -5.68 23.99 4.81
C ALA A 205 -4.62 22.88 4.57
N ALA A 206 -5.00 21.62 4.75
CA ALA A 206 -4.08 20.50 4.45
C ALA A 206 -3.73 20.43 2.97
N LEU A 207 -4.69 20.64 2.07
CA LEU A 207 -4.45 20.65 0.62
C LEU A 207 -3.68 21.89 0.17
N ALA A 208 -3.89 23.04 0.80
CA ALA A 208 -3.16 24.27 0.49
C ALA A 208 -1.64 24.16 0.72
N GLN A 209 -1.20 23.24 1.57
CA GLN A 209 0.22 22.96 1.80
C GLN A 209 0.88 22.12 0.68
N ALA A 210 0.12 21.60 -0.25
CA ALA A 210 0.65 20.85 -1.38
C ALA A 210 0.70 21.76 -2.62
N PRO A 211 1.82 21.86 -3.36
CA PRO A 211 1.96 22.75 -4.51
C PRO A 211 0.85 22.62 -5.58
N LEU A 212 0.31 21.43 -5.77
CA LEU A 212 -0.78 21.22 -6.72
C LEU A 212 -2.18 21.47 -6.12
N HIS A 213 -2.31 21.74 -4.83
CA HIS A 213 -3.57 21.98 -4.12
C HIS A 213 -4.65 20.92 -4.36
N ARG A 214 -4.23 19.66 -4.50
CA ARG A 214 -5.11 18.52 -4.80
C ARG A 214 -4.91 17.41 -3.76
N GLU A 215 -5.95 16.63 -3.54
CA GLU A 215 -5.80 15.38 -2.82
C GLU A 215 -5.14 14.29 -3.69
N SER A 216 -4.55 13.31 -3.05
CA SER A 216 -4.03 12.12 -3.73
C SER A 216 -5.21 11.24 -4.16
N SER A 217 -5.28 10.92 -5.44
CA SER A 217 -6.36 10.12 -6.02
C SER A 217 -6.16 8.63 -5.76
N GLU A 218 -7.23 7.95 -5.32
CA GLU A 218 -7.23 6.49 -5.15
C GLU A 218 -7.03 5.78 -6.50
N GLU A 219 -7.59 6.33 -7.56
CA GLU A 219 -7.49 5.84 -8.93
C GLU A 219 -6.07 5.99 -9.48
N GLU A 220 -5.41 7.13 -9.26
CA GLU A 220 -4.01 7.35 -9.69
C GLU A 220 -3.07 6.39 -8.96
N MET A 221 -3.27 6.15 -7.67
CA MET A 221 -2.49 5.16 -6.94
C MET A 221 -2.72 3.73 -7.46
N ALA A 222 -3.95 3.39 -7.81
CA ALA A 222 -4.26 2.09 -8.39
C ALA A 222 -3.64 1.92 -9.80
N GLU A 223 -3.63 2.99 -10.61
CA GLU A 223 -2.95 3.01 -11.91
C GLU A 223 -1.44 2.85 -11.75
N LEU A 224 -0.84 3.54 -10.77
CA LEU A 224 0.58 3.42 -10.47
C LEU A 224 0.95 1.99 -10.02
N VAL A 225 0.10 1.33 -9.20
CA VAL A 225 0.30 -0.09 -8.88
C VAL A 225 0.34 -0.92 -10.15
N ALA A 226 -0.66 -0.82 -11.02
CA ALA A 226 -0.71 -1.60 -12.26
C ALA A 226 0.50 -1.30 -13.17
N THR A 227 0.95 -0.05 -13.21
CA THR A 227 2.14 0.36 -13.95
C THR A 227 3.41 -0.27 -13.38
N LEU A 228 3.62 -0.21 -12.06
CA LEU A 228 4.79 -0.81 -11.40
C LEU A 228 4.86 -2.31 -11.64
N LEU A 229 3.72 -3.02 -11.61
CA LEU A 229 3.68 -4.45 -11.88
C LEU A 229 4.05 -4.83 -13.33
N LYS A 230 3.97 -3.90 -14.27
CA LYS A 230 4.39 -4.10 -15.67
C LYS A 230 5.86 -3.80 -15.92
N LEU A 231 6.49 -2.99 -15.05
CA LEU A 231 7.89 -2.56 -15.21
C LEU A 231 8.84 -3.65 -14.67
N GLU A 232 9.97 -3.87 -15.36
CA GLU A 232 10.89 -4.95 -15.03
C GLU A 232 12.28 -4.44 -14.58
N THR A 233 12.43 -3.12 -14.45
CA THR A 233 13.73 -2.48 -14.09
C THR A 233 13.57 -1.42 -12.99
N VAL A 234 12.38 -1.24 -12.42
CA VAL A 234 12.13 -0.32 -11.30
C VAL A 234 12.02 -1.12 -10.02
N THR A 235 12.98 -0.96 -9.12
CA THR A 235 13.00 -1.63 -7.82
C THR A 235 13.72 -0.78 -6.77
N GLY A 236 13.28 -0.88 -5.52
CA GLY A 236 13.83 -0.14 -4.38
C GLY A 236 13.28 1.28 -4.23
N GLU A 237 12.32 1.67 -5.05
CA GLU A 237 11.79 3.03 -5.08
C GLU A 237 10.61 3.23 -4.13
N ASN A 238 10.55 4.44 -3.55
CA ASN A 238 9.38 4.95 -2.83
C ASN A 238 8.78 6.10 -3.62
N ILE A 239 7.69 5.86 -4.32
CA ILE A 239 7.05 6.83 -5.21
C ILE A 239 5.96 7.58 -4.46
N ARG A 240 6.16 8.88 -4.28
CA ARG A 240 5.19 9.75 -3.62
C ARG A 240 4.06 10.14 -4.58
N VAL A 241 2.83 10.02 -4.09
CA VAL A 241 1.61 10.49 -4.76
C VAL A 241 0.94 11.47 -3.80
N ASP A 242 1.50 12.67 -3.67
CA ASP A 242 1.21 13.62 -2.59
C ASP A 242 1.00 15.07 -3.07
N SER A 243 0.79 15.26 -4.36
CA SER A 243 0.62 16.59 -4.97
C SER A 243 1.81 17.53 -4.77
N GLY A 244 3.01 16.96 -4.58
CA GLY A 244 4.23 17.70 -4.33
C GLY A 244 4.39 18.17 -2.87
N ARG A 245 3.59 17.67 -1.93
CA ARG A 245 3.62 18.11 -0.54
C ARG A 245 5.00 17.96 0.11
N HIS A 246 5.75 16.92 -0.24
CA HIS A 246 7.09 16.67 0.29
C HIS A 246 8.14 17.73 -0.12
N ILE A 247 7.92 18.46 -1.22
CA ILE A 247 8.80 19.54 -1.70
C ILE A 247 8.25 20.93 -1.41
N GLY A 248 6.99 21.02 -0.97
CA GLY A 248 6.41 22.26 -0.48
C GLY A 248 6.98 22.54 0.90
N GLY A 249 8.01 23.38 1.00
CA GLY A 249 8.40 24.00 2.27
C GLY A 249 7.21 24.79 2.84
N THR A 250 7.29 25.18 4.12
CA THR A 250 6.43 26.24 4.63
C THR A 250 6.55 27.41 3.65
N MET A 251 5.50 27.65 2.85
CA MET A 251 5.42 28.88 2.11
C MET A 251 5.65 29.98 3.14
N LEU A 252 6.73 30.70 2.99
CA LEU A 252 6.86 31.98 3.65
C LEU A 252 5.57 32.70 3.27
N ASP A 253 4.80 33.13 4.25
CA ASP A 253 3.63 33.96 4.01
C ASP A 253 4.06 34.97 2.95
N ASP A 254 3.43 34.94 1.78
CA ASP A 254 3.60 35.97 0.80
C ASP A 254 3.18 37.24 1.53
N GLU A 255 4.16 37.98 2.09
CA GLU A 255 3.96 39.36 2.48
C GLU A 255 3.41 40.02 1.23
N GLU A 256 2.15 40.40 1.24
CA GLU A 256 1.57 41.20 0.20
C GLU A 256 2.57 42.37 -0.03
N PRO A 257 3.05 42.56 -1.27
CA PRO A 257 3.92 43.68 -1.54
C PRO A 257 3.14 44.95 -1.13
N GLY A 258 3.62 45.61 -0.08
CA GLY A 258 2.95 46.66 0.62
C GLY A 258 2.30 47.69 -0.30
N ALA A 259 1.10 48.08 0.07
CA ALA A 259 0.35 49.21 -0.46
C ALA A 259 1.08 50.52 -0.26
#